data_d859f5d49cded31d450770d08216ccdb
#
_entry.id   d859f5d49cded31d450770d08216ccdb
#
_cell.length_a   1.000
_cell.length_b   1.000
_cell.length_c   1.000
_cell.angle_alpha   90.00
_cell.angle_beta   90.00
_cell.angle_gamma   90.00
#
_symmetry.space_group_name_H-M   'P 1'
#
loop_
_entity.id
_entity.type
_entity.pdbx_description
1 polymer ?
#
loop_
_entity_poly.entity_id
_entity_poly.type
_entity_poly.pdbx_seq_one_letter_code
_entity_poly.pdbx_strand_id
1 'polypeptide(L)'
;MKLWLRTLLWIVISFIFAQAAYCKRNEKIQLYSSKQNRTMKRVFLCSSFADVAEILSKTTSSPLRGNTVAFIPTASIHEAYTQYVEDGKNALRALGLRIKEVEITQYDKDKIAKILGDCDCIYVSGGNTFFLMQEFKKTGTDLLIKEQVGRGKLYIGESAGTMILAPNIEYAKKMDNHLMQTPNFNDFTGLGIIDFYPVVHFNSFPFIEATQNIIKEYSNLPLKPISNQQAIFIIGEDIAILGKNE
;
A
#
# COMPACT_ATOMS: atom_id res chain seq x y z
N MET A 1 -57.99 -28.60 31.07
CA MET A 1 -56.72 -29.16 30.59
C MET A 1 -56.22 -28.59 29.21
N LYS A 2 -57.11 -28.44 28.23
CA LYS A 2 -56.68 -27.93 26.85
C LYS A 2 -56.31 -26.44 26.80
N LEU A 3 -56.81 -25.60 27.73
CA LEU A 3 -56.51 -24.16 27.69
C LEU A 3 -55.10 -23.85 28.24
N TRP A 4 -54.64 -24.55 29.25
CA TRP A 4 -53.31 -24.40 29.87
C TRP A 4 -52.18 -24.85 28.94
N LEU A 5 -52.42 -25.89 28.14
CA LEU A 5 -51.41 -26.32 27.15
C LEU A 5 -51.19 -25.28 26.02
N ARG A 6 -52.22 -24.56 25.60
CA ARG A 6 -52.15 -23.53 24.58
C ARG A 6 -51.38 -22.29 25.08
N THR A 7 -51.60 -21.86 26.31
CA THR A 7 -50.85 -20.74 26.90
C THR A 7 -49.38 -21.08 27.10
N LEU A 8 -49.06 -22.29 27.55
CA LEU A 8 -47.66 -22.73 27.68
C LEU A 8 -46.95 -22.78 26.32
N LEU A 9 -47.65 -23.26 25.29
CA LEU A 9 -47.06 -23.31 23.89
C LEU A 9 -46.78 -21.91 23.35
N TRP A 10 -47.66 -20.94 23.58
CA TRP A 10 -47.45 -19.54 23.18
C TRP A 10 -46.29 -18.90 23.92
N ILE A 11 -46.09 -19.17 25.20
CA ILE A 11 -44.95 -18.67 25.98
C ILE A 11 -43.63 -19.25 25.45
N VAL A 12 -43.59 -20.56 25.15
CA VAL A 12 -42.38 -21.22 24.60
C VAL A 12 -42.03 -20.68 23.19
N ILE A 13 -43.05 -20.51 22.34
CA ILE A 13 -42.85 -19.95 20.99
C ILE A 13 -42.34 -18.50 21.07
N SER A 14 -42.91 -17.68 21.94
CA SER A 14 -42.46 -16.30 22.17
C SER A 14 -41.01 -16.23 22.67
N PHE A 15 -40.61 -17.16 23.54
CA PHE A 15 -39.26 -17.24 24.07
C PHE A 15 -38.25 -17.65 22.99
N ILE A 16 -38.62 -18.59 22.11
CA ILE A 16 -37.81 -19.03 20.97
C ILE A 16 -37.60 -17.86 19.96
N PHE A 17 -38.67 -17.11 19.66
CA PHE A 17 -38.59 -15.93 18.80
C PHE A 17 -37.75 -14.80 19.40
N ALA A 18 -37.87 -14.56 20.71
CA ALA A 18 -37.06 -13.57 21.40
C ALA A 18 -35.57 -13.94 21.40
N GLN A 19 -35.27 -15.24 21.60
CA GLN A 19 -33.91 -15.76 21.61
C GLN A 19 -33.28 -15.72 20.21
N ALA A 20 -34.05 -16.02 19.15
CA ALA A 20 -33.62 -15.91 17.76
C ALA A 20 -33.34 -14.44 17.33
N ALA A 21 -34.19 -13.50 17.79
CA ALA A 21 -34.01 -12.07 17.57
C ALA A 21 -32.78 -11.53 18.33
N TYR A 22 -32.53 -12.00 19.54
CA TYR A 22 -31.34 -11.67 20.34
C TYR A 22 -30.05 -12.19 19.69
N CYS A 23 -30.03 -13.43 19.16
CA CYS A 23 -28.92 -14.01 18.43
C CYS A 23 -28.60 -13.21 17.15
N LYS A 24 -29.60 -12.90 16.32
CA LYS A 24 -29.45 -12.08 15.13
C LYS A 24 -28.95 -10.65 15.43
N ARG A 25 -29.38 -10.07 16.54
CA ARG A 25 -28.91 -8.76 16.99
C ARG A 25 -27.44 -8.80 17.42
N ASN A 26 -27.02 -9.85 18.13
CA ASN A 26 -25.63 -10.03 18.54
C ASN A 26 -24.70 -10.35 17.36
N GLU A 27 -25.14 -11.14 16.38
CA GLU A 27 -24.40 -11.35 15.13
C GLU A 27 -24.22 -10.04 14.35
N LYS A 28 -25.25 -9.20 14.25
CA LYS A 28 -25.14 -7.87 13.65
C LYS A 28 -24.17 -6.97 14.42
N ILE A 29 -24.21 -6.98 15.74
CA ILE A 29 -23.29 -6.18 16.59
C ILE A 29 -21.86 -6.69 16.44
N GLN A 30 -21.64 -8.01 16.39
CA GLN A 30 -20.32 -8.58 16.12
C GLN A 30 -19.81 -8.26 14.71
N LEU A 31 -20.66 -8.30 13.69
CA LEU A 31 -20.35 -7.88 12.33
C LEU A 31 -20.04 -6.39 12.23
N TYR A 32 -20.76 -5.53 12.95
CA TYR A 32 -20.48 -4.09 13.05
C TYR A 32 -19.17 -3.84 13.81
N SER A 33 -18.93 -4.52 14.92
CA SER A 33 -17.68 -4.43 15.69
C SER A 33 -16.48 -4.94 14.91
N SER A 34 -16.60 -6.02 14.14
CA SER A 34 -15.53 -6.52 13.26
C SER A 34 -15.29 -5.63 12.06
N LYS A 35 -16.29 -4.92 11.53
CA LYS A 35 -16.13 -3.89 10.50
C LYS A 35 -15.48 -2.61 11.05
N GLN A 36 -15.77 -2.21 12.28
CA GLN A 36 -15.16 -1.04 12.92
C GLN A 36 -13.69 -1.28 13.34
N ASN A 37 -13.27 -2.54 13.54
CA ASN A 37 -11.89 -2.91 13.87
C ASN A 37 -11.03 -3.21 12.64
N ARG A 38 -11.52 -3.01 11.41
CA ARG A 38 -10.64 -2.90 10.23
C ARG A 38 -10.00 -1.52 10.28
N THR A 39 -8.77 -1.48 10.76
CA THR A 39 -7.92 -0.31 10.57
C THR A 39 -7.89 0.01 9.08
N MET A 40 -8.36 1.21 8.72
CA MET A 40 -8.51 1.57 7.31
C MET A 40 -7.14 1.62 6.63
N LYS A 41 -6.99 0.93 5.52
CA LYS A 41 -5.81 0.99 4.65
C LYS A 41 -5.53 2.45 4.29
N ARG A 42 -4.28 2.89 4.43
CA ARG A 42 -3.82 4.24 4.13
C ARG A 42 -2.59 4.16 3.24
N VAL A 43 -2.73 4.51 1.98
CA VAL A 43 -1.67 4.33 0.98
C VAL A 43 -1.57 5.59 0.11
N PHE A 44 -0.36 6.13 -0.01
CA PHE A 44 -0.02 7.25 -0.88
C PHE A 44 0.99 6.76 -1.92
N LEU A 45 0.64 6.83 -3.20
CA LEU A 45 1.43 6.34 -4.32
C LEU A 45 1.77 7.48 -5.26
N CYS A 46 3.03 7.60 -5.63
CA CYS A 46 3.48 8.64 -6.54
C CYS A 46 4.57 8.14 -7.50
N SER A 47 4.84 8.93 -8.50
CA SER A 47 5.96 8.75 -9.41
C SER A 47 7.24 9.37 -8.82
N SER A 48 7.18 10.63 -8.42
CA SER A 48 8.26 11.41 -7.79
C SER A 48 7.71 12.01 -6.50
N PHE A 49 8.24 11.59 -5.35
CA PHE A 49 7.71 12.06 -4.07
C PHE A 49 8.06 13.53 -3.80
N ALA A 50 9.24 13.95 -4.18
CA ALA A 50 9.66 15.35 -3.97
C ALA A 50 8.72 16.35 -4.66
N ASP A 51 8.14 15.98 -5.82
CA ASP A 51 7.23 16.84 -6.58
C ASP A 51 5.83 16.92 -5.98
N VAL A 52 5.42 15.92 -5.18
CA VAL A 52 4.04 15.81 -4.65
C VAL A 52 3.95 15.75 -3.13
N ALA A 53 5.06 15.94 -2.41
CA ALA A 53 5.10 15.86 -0.95
C ALA A 53 4.08 16.79 -0.26
N GLU A 54 3.82 17.96 -0.81
CA GLU A 54 2.81 18.88 -0.28
C GLU A 54 1.39 18.31 -0.39
N ILE A 55 1.11 17.49 -1.42
CA ILE A 55 -0.20 16.83 -1.56
C ILE A 55 -0.44 15.92 -0.37
N LEU A 56 0.57 15.11 0.02
CA LEU A 56 0.48 14.26 1.19
C LEU A 56 0.14 15.05 2.45
N SER A 57 0.82 16.17 2.69
CA SER A 57 0.58 16.99 3.88
C SER A 57 -0.82 17.60 3.95
N LYS A 58 -1.41 17.90 2.79
CA LYS A 58 -2.77 18.49 2.68
C LYS A 58 -3.88 17.44 2.78
N THR A 59 -3.58 16.17 2.52
CA THR A 59 -4.58 15.10 2.47
C THR A 59 -4.61 14.23 3.72
N THR A 60 -3.55 14.22 4.51
CA THR A 60 -3.52 13.46 5.77
C THR A 60 -4.28 14.22 6.87
N SER A 61 -5.27 13.55 7.47
CA SER A 61 -6.06 14.08 8.59
C SER A 61 -5.26 14.23 9.89
N SER A 62 -4.10 13.57 10.00
CA SER A 62 -3.22 13.64 11.18
C SER A 62 -1.91 14.32 10.81
N PRO A 63 -1.37 15.19 11.70
CA PRO A 63 -0.09 15.83 11.46
C PRO A 63 1.03 14.80 11.24
N LEU A 64 1.82 14.98 10.19
CA LEU A 64 3.00 14.13 9.92
C LEU A 64 4.19 14.54 10.79
N ARG A 65 4.24 15.81 11.22
CA ARG A 65 5.33 16.39 12.00
C ARG A 65 5.57 15.62 13.30
N GLY A 66 6.82 15.25 13.52
CA GLY A 66 7.25 14.50 14.71
C GLY A 66 7.16 12.98 14.57
N ASN A 67 6.45 12.48 13.56
CA ASN A 67 6.39 11.04 13.26
C ASN A 67 7.73 10.53 12.73
N THR A 68 7.96 9.22 12.90
CA THR A 68 9.14 8.52 12.36
C THR A 68 8.72 7.68 11.16
N VAL A 69 9.42 7.84 10.05
CA VAL A 69 9.22 7.05 8.83
C VAL A 69 10.31 5.98 8.70
N ALA A 70 9.92 4.72 8.51
CA ALA A 70 10.81 3.67 8.06
C ALA A 70 11.05 3.88 6.56
N PHE A 71 12.24 4.37 6.21
CA PHE A 71 12.64 4.68 4.84
C PHE A 71 13.41 3.50 4.25
N ILE A 72 12.85 2.86 3.21
CA ILE A 72 13.41 1.68 2.55
C ILE A 72 13.98 2.10 1.18
N PRO A 73 15.32 2.28 1.04
CA PRO A 73 15.96 2.69 -0.20
C PRO A 73 16.34 1.52 -1.13
N THR A 74 16.07 0.29 -0.74
CA THR A 74 16.61 -0.95 -1.32
C THR A 74 16.53 -1.01 -2.85
N ALA A 75 15.45 -0.49 -3.46
CA ALA A 75 15.29 -0.49 -4.91
C ALA A 75 16.45 0.21 -5.65
N SER A 76 17.12 1.16 -5.01
CA SER A 76 18.13 2.04 -5.60
C SER A 76 19.58 1.57 -5.47
N ILE A 77 19.85 0.46 -4.76
CA ILE A 77 21.22 0.02 -4.41
C ILE A 77 22.13 -0.12 -5.64
N HIS A 78 21.59 -0.58 -6.75
CA HIS A 78 22.34 -0.84 -7.97
C HIS A 78 22.08 0.20 -9.07
N GLU A 79 21.39 1.31 -8.74
CA GLU A 79 21.12 2.38 -9.68
C GLU A 79 22.31 3.34 -9.78
N ALA A 80 22.67 3.74 -11.02
CA ALA A 80 23.72 4.71 -11.26
C ALA A 80 23.34 6.14 -10.84
N TYR A 81 22.04 6.46 -10.88
CA TYR A 81 21.48 7.74 -10.47
C TYR A 81 20.56 7.54 -9.27
N THR A 82 20.90 8.14 -8.16
CA THR A 82 20.18 7.98 -6.88
C THR A 82 19.80 9.29 -6.21
N GLN A 83 19.91 10.45 -6.92
CA GLN A 83 19.60 11.75 -6.33
C GLN A 83 18.16 11.83 -5.82
N TYR A 84 17.20 11.19 -6.50
CA TYR A 84 15.80 11.14 -6.07
C TYR A 84 15.62 10.53 -4.67
N VAL A 85 16.54 9.64 -4.23
CA VAL A 85 16.49 9.07 -2.86
C VAL A 85 16.73 10.17 -1.82
N GLU A 86 17.75 11.01 -2.04
CA GLU A 86 18.00 12.15 -1.13
C GLU A 86 16.94 13.24 -1.26
N ASP A 87 16.41 13.48 -2.46
CA ASP A 87 15.31 14.41 -2.67
C ASP A 87 14.05 13.95 -1.91
N GLY A 88 13.72 12.65 -1.95
CA GLY A 88 12.66 12.05 -1.16
C GLY A 88 12.88 12.22 0.34
N LYS A 89 14.11 11.96 0.84
CA LYS A 89 14.45 12.17 2.25
C LYS A 89 14.30 13.65 2.65
N ASN A 90 14.75 14.57 1.80
CA ASN A 90 14.64 16.01 2.07
C ASN A 90 13.18 16.46 2.11
N ALA A 91 12.35 15.96 1.20
CA ALA A 91 10.92 16.22 1.20
C ALA A 91 10.24 15.70 2.48
N LEU A 92 10.58 14.48 2.93
CA LEU A 92 10.07 13.92 4.20
C LEU A 92 10.49 14.75 5.41
N ARG A 93 11.77 15.22 5.46
CA ARG A 93 12.27 16.11 6.51
C ARG A 93 11.55 17.46 6.50
N ALA A 94 11.28 18.01 5.32
CA ALA A 94 10.52 19.26 5.17
C ALA A 94 9.09 19.16 5.72
N LEU A 95 8.47 17.95 5.61
CA LEU A 95 7.18 17.65 6.23
C LEU A 95 7.28 17.43 7.75
N GLY A 96 8.49 17.46 8.32
CA GLY A 96 8.74 17.30 9.74
C GLY A 96 8.85 15.85 10.23
N LEU A 97 9.01 14.90 9.32
CA LEU A 97 9.23 13.49 9.64
C LEU A 97 10.69 13.23 10.05
N ARG A 98 10.87 12.31 10.99
CA ARG A 98 12.19 11.75 11.34
C ARG A 98 12.41 10.50 10.51
N ILE A 99 13.55 10.41 9.84
CA ILE A 99 13.87 9.29 8.96
C ILE A 99 14.63 8.22 9.75
N LYS A 100 14.13 6.99 9.69
CA LYS A 100 14.86 5.80 10.06
C LYS A 100 15.09 4.95 8.81
N GLU A 101 16.30 5.01 8.29
CA GLU A 101 16.67 4.24 7.10
C GLU A 101 16.73 2.75 7.42
N VAL A 102 16.20 1.94 6.52
CA VAL A 102 16.07 0.49 6.64
C VAL A 102 16.49 -0.17 5.34
N GLU A 103 17.80 -0.46 5.23
CA GLU A 103 18.28 -1.27 4.13
C GLU A 103 18.03 -2.75 4.44
N ILE A 104 16.97 -3.30 3.81
CA ILE A 104 16.45 -4.63 4.17
C ILE A 104 17.42 -5.77 3.85
N THR A 105 18.36 -5.58 2.93
CA THR A 105 19.39 -6.59 2.61
C THR A 105 20.41 -6.80 3.73
N GLN A 106 20.46 -5.86 4.70
CA GLN A 106 21.42 -5.86 5.81
C GLN A 106 20.82 -6.40 7.12
N TYR A 107 19.52 -6.72 7.15
CA TYR A 107 18.83 -7.13 8.36
C TYR A 107 18.08 -8.44 8.17
N ASP A 108 17.94 -9.20 9.25
CA ASP A 108 17.02 -10.31 9.31
C ASP A 108 15.55 -9.85 9.43
N LYS A 109 14.64 -10.78 9.25
CA LYS A 109 13.19 -10.53 9.27
C LYS A 109 12.73 -9.92 10.59
N ASP A 110 13.24 -10.40 11.72
CA ASP A 110 12.82 -9.95 13.06
C ASP A 110 13.25 -8.50 13.31
N LYS A 111 14.45 -8.15 12.88
CA LYS A 111 14.95 -6.78 12.95
C LYS A 111 14.11 -5.85 12.06
N ILE A 112 13.80 -6.26 10.83
CA ILE A 112 12.94 -5.49 9.93
C ILE A 112 11.55 -5.33 10.56
N ALA A 113 10.93 -6.41 11.03
CA ALA A 113 9.62 -6.39 11.68
C ALA A 113 9.58 -5.40 12.85
N LYS A 114 10.61 -5.44 13.72
CA LYS A 114 10.74 -4.51 14.83
C LYS A 114 10.81 -3.06 14.36
N ILE A 115 11.66 -2.75 13.38
CA ILE A 115 11.81 -1.38 12.89
C ILE A 115 10.50 -0.88 12.25
N LEU A 116 9.87 -1.70 11.40
CA LEU A 116 8.58 -1.35 10.78
C LEU A 116 7.48 -1.19 11.83
N GLY A 117 7.51 -1.97 12.91
CA GLY A 117 6.59 -1.85 14.04
C GLY A 117 6.75 -0.53 14.80
N ASP A 118 7.99 -0.15 15.10
CA ASP A 118 8.36 1.03 15.89
C ASP A 118 8.14 2.37 15.16
N CYS A 119 8.08 2.37 13.82
CA CYS A 119 7.87 3.57 13.01
C CYS A 119 6.38 3.86 12.79
N ASP A 120 6.02 5.14 12.62
CA ASP A 120 4.64 5.60 12.43
C ASP A 120 4.13 5.43 11.01
N CYS A 121 5.02 5.48 10.03
CA CYS A 121 4.73 5.27 8.61
C CYS A 121 5.89 4.57 7.90
N ILE A 122 5.64 4.12 6.69
CA ILE A 122 6.62 3.41 5.85
C ILE A 122 6.74 4.17 4.53
N TYR A 123 7.97 4.38 4.09
CA TYR A 123 8.29 4.91 2.76
C TYR A 123 9.16 3.91 2.02
N VAL A 124 8.78 3.58 0.80
CA VAL A 124 9.56 2.72 -0.11
C VAL A 124 9.93 3.54 -1.34
N SER A 125 11.24 3.73 -1.55
CA SER A 125 11.74 4.59 -2.62
C SER A 125 11.67 3.95 -4.01
N GLY A 126 11.94 4.75 -5.02
CA GLY A 126 12.16 4.32 -6.39
C GLY A 126 13.46 3.53 -6.58
N GLY A 127 13.66 3.06 -7.81
CA GLY A 127 14.75 2.22 -8.29
C GLY A 127 14.23 1.04 -9.08
N ASN A 128 14.93 -0.08 -9.09
CA ASN A 128 14.52 -1.26 -9.84
C ASN A 128 13.42 -2.03 -9.13
N THR A 129 12.27 -2.14 -9.78
CA THR A 129 11.06 -2.81 -9.25
C THR A 129 11.28 -4.29 -8.99
N PHE A 130 12.01 -4.98 -9.85
CA PHE A 130 12.24 -6.42 -9.75
C PHE A 130 13.23 -6.75 -8.64
N PHE A 131 14.30 -5.98 -8.52
CA PHE A 131 15.26 -6.11 -7.43
C PHE A 131 14.59 -5.87 -6.08
N LEU A 132 13.80 -4.80 -5.98
CA LEU A 132 13.03 -4.51 -4.77
C LEU A 132 12.14 -5.69 -4.38
N MET A 133 11.36 -6.23 -5.32
CA MET A 133 10.44 -7.33 -5.04
C MET A 133 11.16 -8.63 -4.71
N GLN A 134 12.30 -8.92 -5.37
CA GLN A 134 13.15 -10.04 -5.04
C GLN A 134 13.64 -9.98 -3.59
N GLU A 135 14.20 -8.84 -3.18
CA GLU A 135 14.71 -8.67 -1.82
C GLU A 135 13.58 -8.65 -0.78
N PHE A 136 12.40 -8.10 -1.13
CA PHE A 136 11.21 -8.20 -0.27
C PHE A 136 10.84 -9.66 0.01
N LYS A 137 10.75 -10.49 -1.02
CA LYS A 137 10.42 -11.93 -0.88
C LYS A 137 11.51 -12.67 -0.10
N LYS A 138 12.77 -12.41 -0.40
CA LYS A 138 13.92 -13.07 0.23
C LYS A 138 14.02 -12.78 1.73
N THR A 139 13.72 -11.56 2.14
CA THR A 139 13.78 -11.14 3.55
C THR A 139 12.45 -11.33 4.28
N GLY A 140 11.36 -11.67 3.57
CA GLY A 140 10.00 -11.74 4.11
C GLY A 140 9.38 -10.37 4.38
N THR A 141 9.98 -9.29 3.85
CA THR A 141 9.48 -7.91 3.98
C THR A 141 8.14 -7.73 3.27
N ASP A 142 7.88 -8.48 2.21
CA ASP A 142 6.59 -8.50 1.50
C ASP A 142 5.40 -8.78 2.44
N LEU A 143 5.53 -9.78 3.31
CA LEU A 143 4.51 -10.13 4.30
C LEU A 143 4.42 -9.08 5.41
N LEU A 144 5.56 -8.54 5.85
CA LEU A 144 5.60 -7.50 6.87
C LEU A 144 4.92 -6.21 6.41
N ILE A 145 5.15 -5.78 5.16
CA ILE A 145 4.47 -4.60 4.59
C ILE A 145 2.96 -4.83 4.52
N LYS A 146 2.51 -5.99 4.02
CA LYS A 146 1.08 -6.34 3.99
C LYS A 146 0.45 -6.25 5.36
N GLU A 147 1.12 -6.77 6.38
CA GLU A 147 0.66 -6.73 7.77
C GLU A 147 0.56 -5.29 8.29
N GLN A 148 1.59 -4.47 8.11
CA GLN A 148 1.61 -3.09 8.61
C GLN A 148 0.54 -2.22 7.92
N VAL A 149 0.39 -2.36 6.59
CA VAL A 149 -0.67 -1.65 5.84
C VAL A 149 -2.06 -2.15 6.26
N GLY A 150 -2.23 -3.45 6.47
CA GLY A 150 -3.47 -4.04 6.97
C GLY A 150 -3.84 -3.55 8.38
N ARG A 151 -2.86 -3.14 9.19
CA ARG A 151 -3.05 -2.49 10.49
C ARG A 151 -3.30 -0.98 10.40
N GLY A 152 -3.40 -0.41 9.18
CA GLY A 152 -3.68 1.00 8.94
C GLY A 152 -2.46 1.92 8.99
N LYS A 153 -1.23 1.36 9.04
CA LYS A 153 -0.03 2.18 8.94
C LYS A 153 0.04 2.85 7.56
N LEU A 154 0.33 4.15 7.51
CA LEU A 154 0.49 4.86 6.25
C LEU A 154 1.68 4.30 5.48
N TYR A 155 1.42 3.83 4.27
CA TYR A 155 2.43 3.46 3.28
C TYR A 155 2.57 4.57 2.25
N ILE A 156 3.81 4.95 1.97
CA ILE A 156 4.18 5.91 0.93
C ILE A 156 5.06 5.17 -0.06
N GLY A 157 4.61 5.04 -1.30
CA GLY A 157 5.37 4.41 -2.39
C GLY A 157 5.78 5.42 -3.43
N GLU A 158 7.04 5.39 -3.83
CA GLU A 158 7.59 6.17 -4.93
C GLU A 158 8.07 5.23 -6.04
N SER A 159 7.63 5.46 -7.28
CA SER A 159 8.06 4.72 -8.48
C SER A 159 8.01 3.19 -8.26
N ALA A 160 9.13 2.49 -8.16
CA ALA A 160 9.19 1.05 -7.85
C ALA A 160 8.39 0.70 -6.58
N GLY A 161 8.50 1.52 -5.51
CA GLY A 161 7.71 1.36 -4.29
C GLY A 161 6.20 1.51 -4.51
N THR A 162 5.78 2.23 -5.54
CA THR A 162 4.38 2.31 -5.99
C THR A 162 3.98 1.05 -6.75
N MET A 163 4.80 0.62 -7.71
CA MET A 163 4.47 -0.45 -8.65
C MET A 163 4.37 -1.83 -7.98
N ILE A 164 5.19 -2.09 -6.94
CA ILE A 164 5.16 -3.39 -6.23
C ILE A 164 3.84 -3.67 -5.51
N LEU A 165 2.99 -2.66 -5.27
CA LEU A 165 1.70 -2.86 -4.61
C LEU A 165 0.65 -3.52 -5.51
N ALA A 166 0.84 -3.51 -6.83
CA ALA A 166 -0.03 -4.17 -7.81
C ALA A 166 -0.12 -5.68 -7.58
N PRO A 167 -1.14 -6.36 -8.16
CA PRO A 167 -1.24 -7.82 -8.09
C PRO A 167 -0.07 -8.54 -8.79
N ASN A 168 0.46 -7.96 -9.86
CA ASN A 168 1.57 -8.48 -10.65
C ASN A 168 2.43 -7.33 -11.19
N ILE A 169 3.75 -7.49 -11.22
CA ILE A 169 4.70 -6.45 -11.65
C ILE A 169 5.29 -6.70 -13.04
N GLU A 170 4.80 -7.67 -13.80
CA GLU A 170 5.37 -8.01 -15.10
C GLU A 170 5.36 -6.83 -16.09
N TYR A 171 4.33 -5.99 -16.02
CA TYR A 171 4.22 -4.78 -16.86
C TYR A 171 5.39 -3.79 -16.66
N ALA A 172 6.07 -3.83 -15.50
CA ALA A 172 7.24 -3.02 -15.19
C ALA A 172 8.45 -3.32 -16.09
N LYS A 173 8.48 -4.48 -16.79
CA LYS A 173 9.54 -4.84 -17.76
C LYS A 173 9.73 -3.81 -18.87
N LYS A 174 8.75 -2.94 -19.09
CA LYS A 174 8.87 -1.83 -20.06
C LYS A 174 9.67 -0.65 -19.53
N MET A 175 9.79 -0.54 -18.21
CA MET A 175 10.50 0.56 -17.54
C MET A 175 11.84 0.08 -16.96
N ASP A 176 11.85 -1.10 -16.36
CA ASP A 176 12.99 -1.65 -15.63
C ASP A 176 13.58 -2.86 -16.34
N ASN A 177 14.91 -2.89 -16.48
CA ASN A 177 15.59 -4.08 -16.98
C ASN A 177 15.72 -5.13 -15.87
N HIS A 178 14.77 -6.07 -15.82
CA HIS A 178 14.75 -7.13 -14.82
C HIS A 178 15.96 -8.08 -14.91
N LEU A 179 16.55 -8.27 -16.08
CA LEU A 179 17.66 -9.21 -16.27
C LEU A 179 19.01 -8.67 -15.75
N MET A 180 19.19 -7.36 -15.68
CA MET A 180 20.48 -6.78 -15.23
C MET A 180 20.76 -7.08 -13.76
N GLN A 181 19.76 -6.91 -12.90
CA GLN A 181 19.94 -7.01 -11.44
C GLN A 181 19.36 -8.30 -10.85
N THR A 182 18.44 -8.93 -11.57
CA THR A 182 17.70 -10.11 -11.11
C THR A 182 17.54 -11.17 -12.20
N PRO A 183 18.63 -11.72 -12.76
CA PRO A 183 18.56 -12.60 -13.93
C PRO A 183 17.75 -13.89 -13.70
N ASN A 184 17.60 -14.32 -12.46
CA ASN A 184 16.85 -15.52 -12.07
C ASN A 184 15.47 -15.23 -11.47
N PHE A 185 15.06 -13.97 -11.40
CA PHE A 185 13.77 -13.60 -10.85
C PHE A 185 12.66 -13.80 -11.89
N ASN A 186 11.77 -14.75 -11.60
CA ASN A 186 10.68 -15.16 -12.50
C ASN A 186 9.30 -15.15 -11.83
N ASP A 187 9.22 -14.84 -10.55
CA ASP A 187 7.95 -14.67 -9.84
C ASP A 187 7.54 -13.20 -9.78
N PHE A 188 6.77 -12.75 -10.78
CA PHE A 188 6.31 -11.37 -10.92
C PHE A 188 5.07 -11.05 -10.06
N THR A 189 4.66 -11.93 -9.14
CA THR A 189 3.59 -11.64 -8.19
C THR A 189 3.98 -10.45 -7.32
N GLY A 190 3.19 -9.38 -7.36
CA GLY A 190 3.35 -8.20 -6.53
C GLY A 190 2.79 -8.37 -5.11
N LEU A 191 2.71 -7.28 -4.36
CA LEU A 191 2.13 -7.33 -3.01
C LEU A 191 0.61 -7.53 -3.02
N GLY A 192 -0.11 -7.17 -4.09
CA GLY A 192 -1.56 -7.31 -4.16
C GLY A 192 -2.30 -6.51 -3.08
N ILE A 193 -1.74 -5.38 -2.66
CA ILE A 193 -2.37 -4.45 -1.71
C ILE A 193 -3.43 -3.60 -2.40
N ILE A 194 -3.28 -3.37 -3.69
CA ILE A 194 -4.21 -2.68 -4.59
C ILE A 194 -4.65 -3.64 -5.69
N ASP A 195 -5.79 -3.37 -6.31
CA ASP A 195 -6.42 -4.19 -7.37
C ASP A 195 -6.28 -3.58 -8.78
N PHE A 196 -5.40 -2.60 -8.92
CA PHE A 196 -5.08 -1.93 -10.18
C PHE A 196 -3.55 -1.85 -10.37
N TYR A 197 -3.14 -1.38 -11.54
CA TYR A 197 -1.75 -1.29 -11.98
C TYR A 197 -1.36 0.18 -12.17
N PRO A 198 -0.62 0.80 -11.23
CA PRO A 198 -0.16 2.17 -11.39
C PRO A 198 0.90 2.27 -12.49
N VAL A 199 0.70 3.17 -13.44
CA VAL A 199 1.70 3.50 -14.47
C VAL A 199 2.34 4.81 -14.06
N VAL A 200 3.46 4.70 -13.34
CA VAL A 200 4.22 5.85 -12.82
C VAL A 200 5.00 6.56 -13.94
N HIS A 201 5.35 7.82 -13.72
CA HIS A 201 6.08 8.67 -14.68
C HIS A 201 5.37 8.81 -16.03
N PHE A 202 4.04 8.69 -16.06
CA PHE A 202 3.27 8.78 -17.28
C PHE A 202 3.53 10.12 -17.98
N ASN A 203 3.88 10.06 -19.26
CA ASN A 203 4.28 11.19 -20.09
C ASN A 203 5.46 12.02 -19.54
N SER A 204 6.24 11.51 -18.60
CA SER A 204 7.38 12.23 -18.00
C SER A 204 8.71 11.65 -18.54
N PHE A 205 9.63 12.56 -18.94
CA PHE A 205 10.97 12.14 -19.36
C PHE A 205 11.73 11.48 -18.18
N PRO A 206 12.47 10.40 -18.40
CA PRO A 206 12.77 9.71 -19.67
C PRO A 206 11.77 8.58 -20.03
N PHE A 207 10.66 8.41 -19.33
CA PHE A 207 9.78 7.24 -19.40
C PHE A 207 8.60 7.38 -20.38
N ILE A 208 8.55 8.43 -21.21
CA ILE A 208 7.40 8.70 -22.12
C ILE A 208 7.08 7.48 -22.97
N GLU A 209 8.06 6.96 -23.72
CA GLU A 209 7.85 5.82 -24.60
C GLU A 209 7.48 4.54 -23.82
N ALA A 210 8.20 4.27 -22.71
CA ALA A 210 7.95 3.11 -21.87
C ALA A 210 6.53 3.08 -21.32
N THR A 211 6.03 4.22 -20.82
CA THR A 211 4.68 4.32 -20.25
C THR A 211 3.60 4.22 -21.33
N GLN A 212 3.83 4.78 -22.53
CA GLN A 212 2.90 4.62 -23.65
C GLN A 212 2.83 3.16 -24.12
N ASN A 213 3.96 2.46 -24.14
CA ASN A 213 4.01 1.03 -24.47
C ASN A 213 3.26 0.20 -23.42
N ILE A 214 3.36 0.53 -22.13
CA ILE A 214 2.55 -0.12 -21.07
C ILE A 214 1.07 0.07 -21.35
N ILE A 215 0.61 1.30 -21.58
CA ILE A 215 -0.81 1.58 -21.86
C ILE A 215 -1.32 0.78 -23.05
N LYS A 216 -0.52 0.64 -24.10
CA LYS A 216 -0.89 -0.08 -25.32
C LYS A 216 -0.92 -1.59 -25.11
N GLU A 217 0.14 -2.16 -24.55
CA GLU A 217 0.32 -3.60 -24.48
C GLU A 217 -0.47 -4.27 -23.36
N TYR A 218 -0.71 -3.54 -22.26
CA TYR A 218 -1.44 -4.02 -21.09
C TYR A 218 -2.83 -3.39 -20.95
N SER A 219 -3.44 -2.98 -22.07
CA SER A 219 -4.75 -2.29 -22.12
C SER A 219 -5.91 -3.10 -21.51
N ASN A 220 -5.74 -4.40 -21.34
CA ASN A 220 -6.69 -5.29 -20.67
C ASN A 220 -6.61 -5.24 -19.14
N LEU A 221 -5.60 -4.59 -18.56
CA LEU A 221 -5.44 -4.43 -17.13
C LEU A 221 -6.07 -3.11 -16.66
N PRO A 222 -6.54 -3.03 -15.41
CA PRO A 222 -7.02 -1.78 -14.81
C PRO A 222 -5.85 -0.83 -14.51
N LEU A 223 -5.28 -0.24 -15.56
CA LEU A 223 -4.16 0.69 -15.46
C LEU A 223 -4.61 2.02 -14.87
N LYS A 224 -3.77 2.61 -14.01
CA LYS A 224 -3.93 3.98 -13.48
C LYS A 224 -2.66 4.78 -13.74
N PRO A 225 -2.57 5.53 -14.85
CA PRO A 225 -1.44 6.38 -15.14
C PRO A 225 -1.42 7.61 -14.22
N ILE A 226 -0.23 7.96 -13.73
CA ILE A 226 0.06 9.18 -12.97
C ILE A 226 1.36 9.81 -13.44
N SER A 227 1.35 11.12 -13.64
CA SER A 227 2.53 11.92 -13.96
C SER A 227 3.40 12.14 -12.71
N ASN A 228 4.53 12.82 -12.87
CA ASN A 228 5.37 13.22 -11.72
C ASN A 228 4.68 14.24 -10.79
N GLN A 229 3.66 14.95 -11.27
CA GLN A 229 2.89 15.96 -10.53
C GLN A 229 1.61 15.37 -9.88
N GLN A 230 1.42 14.06 -9.95
CA GLN A 230 0.22 13.40 -9.46
C GLN A 230 0.54 12.32 -8.44
N ALA A 231 -0.41 12.06 -7.56
CA ALA A 231 -0.37 10.98 -6.60
C ALA A 231 -1.73 10.27 -6.52
N ILE A 232 -1.73 8.97 -6.23
CA ILE A 232 -2.92 8.20 -5.87
C ILE A 232 -2.97 8.11 -4.35
N PHE A 233 -4.06 8.56 -3.73
CA PHE A 233 -4.28 8.41 -2.31
C PHE A 233 -5.45 7.47 -2.06
N ILE A 234 -5.23 6.49 -1.17
CA ILE A 234 -6.20 5.45 -0.83
C ILE A 234 -6.47 5.50 0.67
N ILE A 235 -7.76 5.60 1.04
CA ILE A 235 -8.23 5.49 2.41
C ILE A 235 -9.37 4.44 2.44
N GLY A 236 -9.09 3.29 3.04
CA GLY A 236 -10.04 2.18 2.99
C GLY A 236 -10.24 1.66 1.57
N GLU A 237 -11.43 1.88 1.01
CA GLU A 237 -11.81 1.54 -0.37
C GLU A 237 -11.83 2.75 -1.29
N ASP A 238 -11.75 3.97 -0.74
CA ASP A 238 -11.78 5.21 -1.50
C ASP A 238 -10.44 5.47 -2.18
N ILE A 239 -10.46 5.75 -3.48
CA ILE A 239 -9.27 6.02 -4.31
C ILE A 239 -9.43 7.38 -4.95
N ALA A 240 -8.46 8.26 -4.77
CA ALA A 240 -8.40 9.58 -5.41
C ALA A 240 -7.06 9.78 -6.14
N ILE A 241 -7.10 10.32 -7.35
CA ILE A 241 -5.91 10.84 -8.03
C ILE A 241 -5.87 12.33 -7.76
N LEU A 242 -4.78 12.79 -7.19
CA LEU A 242 -4.56 14.15 -6.70
C LEU A 242 -3.39 14.79 -7.46
N GLY A 243 -3.39 16.12 -7.58
CA GLY A 243 -2.36 16.86 -8.28
C GLY A 243 -2.87 17.49 -9.59
N LYS A 244 -1.95 18.04 -10.37
CA LYS A 244 -2.28 18.71 -11.62
C LYS A 244 -2.35 17.70 -12.76
N ASN A 245 -3.37 17.80 -13.61
CA ASN A 245 -3.36 17.19 -14.93
C ASN A 245 -2.42 18.00 -15.82
N GLU A 246 -1.42 17.35 -16.41
CA GLU A 246 -0.60 17.91 -17.49
C GLU A 246 -1.34 17.82 -18.82
#